data_f4981a95796e4be2c627fc247238cd48
#
_entry.id   f4981a95796e4be2c627fc247238cd48
#
_cell.length_a   1.000
_cell.length_b   1.000
_cell.length_c   1.000
_cell.angle_alpha   90.00
_cell.angle_beta   90.00
_cell.angle_gamma   90.00
#
_symmetry.space_group_name_H-M   'P 1'
#
loop_
_entity.id
_entity.type
_entity.pdbx_description
1 polymer ?
#
loop_
_entity_poly.entity_id
_entity_poly.type
_entity_poly.pdbx_seq_one_letter_code
_entity_poly.pdbx_strand_id
1 'polypeptide(L)'
;GMTAQALAARHPQRVRRIVVANSAQHYDDAATALWDARVKTVLQSGVPAIADAAMQRWFSASFRARAPERVSALRARLERCDPVSYAASCEAVRNIDFRASNAALHCPALVIAGTLDEATPVAMSEAMVALIADAQLHTLPAAHLSAVEQPAAFARLLREFFGKI
;
A
#
# COMPACT_ATOMS: atom_id res chain seq x y z
N GLY A 1 -3.61 -3.98 -2.09
CA GLY A 1 -4.75 -3.08 -1.83
C GLY A 1 -5.41 -2.60 -3.12
N MET A 2 -4.64 -2.12 -4.08
CA MET A 2 -5.14 -1.66 -5.39
C MET A 2 -5.79 -2.81 -6.18
N THR A 3 -5.15 -3.97 -6.22
CA THR A 3 -5.74 -5.16 -6.87
C THR A 3 -7.05 -5.60 -6.22
N ALA A 4 -7.15 -5.53 -4.88
CA ALA A 4 -8.37 -5.85 -4.16
C ALA A 4 -9.52 -4.90 -4.52
N GLN A 5 -9.25 -3.60 -4.60
CA GLN A 5 -10.22 -2.58 -5.04
C GLN A 5 -10.70 -2.87 -6.48
N ALA A 6 -9.76 -3.07 -7.41
CA ALA A 6 -10.07 -3.36 -8.81
C ALA A 6 -10.89 -4.66 -8.96
N LEU A 7 -10.54 -5.71 -8.21
CA LEU A 7 -11.25 -6.99 -8.25
C LEU A 7 -12.68 -6.85 -7.72
N ALA A 8 -12.86 -6.19 -6.58
CA ALA A 8 -14.18 -5.97 -6.00
C ALA A 8 -15.09 -5.14 -6.90
N ALA A 9 -14.55 -4.12 -7.56
CA ALA A 9 -15.28 -3.28 -8.49
C ALA A 9 -15.72 -4.05 -9.77
N ARG A 10 -14.81 -4.88 -10.32
CA ARG A 10 -15.06 -5.60 -11.59
C ARG A 10 -15.85 -6.89 -11.43
N HIS A 11 -15.75 -7.52 -10.24
CA HIS A 11 -16.34 -8.82 -9.97
C HIS A 11 -17.04 -8.86 -8.59
N PRO A 12 -18.01 -7.94 -8.32
CA PRO A 12 -18.63 -7.79 -7.02
C PRO A 12 -19.27 -9.09 -6.51
N GLN A 13 -19.83 -9.91 -7.42
CA GLN A 13 -20.45 -11.19 -7.07
C GLN A 13 -19.43 -12.26 -6.61
N ARG A 14 -18.13 -12.03 -6.79
CA ARG A 14 -17.05 -12.96 -6.41
C ARG A 14 -16.27 -12.51 -5.19
N VAL A 15 -16.50 -11.27 -4.72
CA VAL A 15 -15.77 -10.67 -3.61
C VAL A 15 -16.73 -10.41 -2.45
N ARG A 16 -16.57 -11.15 -1.38
CA ARG A 16 -17.41 -10.99 -0.18
C ARG A 16 -16.91 -9.89 0.76
N ARG A 17 -15.60 -9.65 0.81
CA ARG A 17 -14.95 -8.66 1.68
C ARG A 17 -13.60 -8.28 1.09
N ILE A 18 -13.12 -7.06 1.35
CA ILE A 18 -11.76 -6.64 0.97
C ILE A 18 -10.99 -6.09 2.17
N VAL A 19 -9.67 -6.24 2.11
CA VAL A 19 -8.74 -5.54 2.99
C VAL A 19 -7.82 -4.68 2.13
N VAL A 20 -7.74 -3.40 2.46
CA VAL A 20 -6.87 -2.43 1.81
C VAL A 20 -5.90 -1.88 2.85
N ALA A 21 -4.67 -2.34 2.82
CA ALA A 21 -3.67 -1.96 3.81
C ALA A 21 -2.57 -1.12 3.16
N ASN A 22 -2.24 0.03 3.77
CA ASN A 22 -1.18 0.94 3.34
C ASN A 22 -1.20 1.16 1.81
N SER A 23 -2.34 1.63 1.29
CA SER A 23 -2.59 1.73 -0.14
C SER A 23 -3.41 2.99 -0.46
N ALA A 24 -3.46 3.35 -1.73
CA ALA A 24 -4.19 4.49 -2.23
C ALA A 24 -5.35 4.06 -3.13
N GLN A 25 -6.30 4.96 -3.34
CA GLN A 25 -7.32 4.85 -4.36
C GLN A 25 -7.06 5.76 -5.56
N HIS A 26 -6.22 6.78 -5.39
CA HIS A 26 -5.89 7.79 -6.39
C HIS A 26 -4.60 8.49 -6.00
N TYR A 27 -3.88 9.01 -6.99
CA TYR A 27 -2.74 9.92 -6.82
C TYR A 27 -3.04 11.23 -7.54
N ASP A 28 -2.69 12.35 -6.90
CA ASP A 28 -2.72 13.67 -7.51
C ASP A 28 -1.53 13.89 -8.47
N ASP A 29 -1.50 15.03 -9.14
CA ASP A 29 -0.46 15.38 -10.11
C ASP A 29 0.93 15.42 -9.46
N ALA A 30 1.05 15.90 -8.22
CA ALA A 30 2.32 15.96 -7.50
C ALA A 30 2.85 14.55 -7.19
N ALA A 31 2.01 13.65 -6.70
CA ALA A 31 2.35 12.26 -6.45
C ALA A 31 2.66 11.52 -7.76
N THR A 32 1.92 11.80 -8.82
CA THR A 32 2.16 11.25 -10.17
C THR A 32 3.54 11.63 -10.69
N ALA A 33 3.98 12.89 -10.53
CA ALA A 33 5.32 13.34 -10.92
C ALA A 33 6.44 12.61 -10.15
N LEU A 34 6.21 12.25 -8.87
CA LEU A 34 7.16 11.44 -8.10
C LEU A 34 7.27 10.00 -8.63
N TRP A 35 6.17 9.43 -9.10
CA TRP A 35 6.20 8.13 -9.77
C TRP A 35 6.97 8.18 -11.09
N ASP A 36 6.80 9.24 -11.90
CA ASP A 36 7.55 9.45 -13.14
C ASP A 36 9.05 9.55 -12.88
N ALA A 37 9.45 10.34 -11.89
CA ALA A 37 10.85 10.48 -11.50
C ALA A 37 11.43 9.12 -11.06
N ARG A 38 10.66 8.31 -10.32
CA ARG A 38 11.08 6.96 -9.90
C ARG A 38 11.26 6.02 -11.08
N VAL A 39 10.30 5.98 -12.01
CA VAL A 39 10.40 5.18 -13.24
C VAL A 39 11.65 5.55 -14.02
N LYS A 40 11.88 6.86 -14.24
CA LYS A 40 13.07 7.35 -14.93
C LYS A 40 14.35 6.90 -14.23
N THR A 41 14.46 7.07 -12.92
CA THR A 41 15.64 6.66 -12.14
C THR A 41 15.90 5.15 -12.29
N VAL A 42 14.87 4.34 -12.16
CA VAL A 42 15.01 2.88 -12.25
C VAL A 42 15.43 2.43 -13.63
N LEU A 43 14.87 3.00 -14.69
CA LEU A 43 15.25 2.66 -16.08
C LEU A 43 16.68 3.10 -16.42
N GLN A 44 17.15 4.20 -15.82
CA GLN A 44 18.50 4.72 -16.08
C GLN A 44 19.59 4.08 -15.22
N SER A 45 19.29 3.77 -13.95
CA SER A 45 20.27 3.40 -12.93
C SER A 45 19.98 2.10 -12.19
N GLY A 46 18.91 1.42 -12.59
CA GLY A 46 18.46 0.17 -11.94
C GLY A 46 17.72 0.37 -10.63
N VAL A 47 17.09 -0.69 -10.15
CA VAL A 47 16.34 -0.69 -8.89
C VAL A 47 17.20 -0.40 -7.65
N PRO A 48 18.49 -0.80 -7.57
CA PRO A 48 19.35 -0.45 -6.44
C PRO A 48 19.43 1.07 -6.18
N ALA A 49 19.32 1.91 -7.23
CA ALA A 49 19.39 3.36 -7.10
C ALA A 49 18.27 3.97 -6.22
N ILE A 50 17.16 3.27 -6.05
CA ILE A 50 16.03 3.75 -5.22
C ILE A 50 15.88 2.98 -3.90
N ALA A 51 16.73 1.97 -3.65
CA ALA A 51 16.51 1.02 -2.56
C ALA A 51 16.61 1.67 -1.17
N ASP A 52 17.58 2.56 -0.94
CA ASP A 52 17.74 3.23 0.35
C ASP A 52 16.55 4.15 0.68
N ALA A 53 16.13 4.95 -0.29
CA ALA A 53 14.96 5.81 -0.13
C ALA A 53 13.67 4.98 0.07
N ALA A 54 13.55 3.83 -0.59
CA ALA A 54 12.44 2.90 -0.37
C ALA A 54 12.43 2.36 1.06
N MET A 55 13.57 1.91 1.60
CA MET A 55 13.65 1.41 2.98
C MET A 55 13.31 2.49 4.02
N GLN A 56 13.74 3.73 3.79
CA GLN A 56 13.39 4.85 4.66
C GLN A 56 11.88 5.12 4.67
N ARG A 57 11.25 5.05 3.52
CA ARG A 57 9.82 5.32 3.34
C ARG A 57 8.92 4.17 3.79
N TRP A 58 9.38 2.91 3.62
CA TRP A 58 8.59 1.74 3.93
C TRP A 58 8.63 1.32 5.39
N PHE A 59 9.67 1.71 6.11
CA PHE A 59 9.87 1.34 7.51
C PHE A 59 10.10 2.56 8.40
N SER A 60 9.48 2.55 9.58
CA SER A 60 9.74 3.54 10.60
C SER A 60 11.20 3.52 11.06
N ALA A 61 11.71 4.67 11.54
CA ALA A 61 13.07 4.75 12.06
C ALA A 61 13.31 3.76 13.21
N SER A 62 12.32 3.61 14.10
CA SER A 62 12.39 2.65 15.20
C SER A 62 12.46 1.19 14.73
N PHE A 63 11.72 0.85 13.67
CA PHE A 63 11.79 -0.51 13.11
C PHE A 63 13.13 -0.77 12.44
N ARG A 64 13.64 0.19 11.66
CA ARG A 64 14.97 0.06 11.03
C ARG A 64 16.08 -0.15 12.07
N ALA A 65 15.99 0.52 13.22
CA ALA A 65 16.95 0.36 14.32
C ALA A 65 16.85 -1.00 15.03
N ARG A 66 15.61 -1.49 15.30
CA ARG A 66 15.43 -2.75 16.07
C ARG A 66 15.49 -4.03 15.24
N ALA A 67 15.32 -3.94 13.91
CA ALA A 67 15.26 -5.08 13.02
C ALA A 67 16.08 -4.88 11.72
N PRO A 68 17.37 -4.47 11.79
CA PRO A 68 18.16 -4.10 10.62
C PRO A 68 18.32 -5.26 9.63
N GLU A 69 18.44 -6.49 10.11
CA GLU A 69 18.56 -7.68 9.25
C GLU A 69 17.29 -7.90 8.40
N ARG A 70 16.11 -7.65 8.96
CA ARG A 70 14.85 -7.79 8.26
C ARG A 70 14.70 -6.74 7.16
N VAL A 71 15.10 -5.52 7.45
CA VAL A 71 15.14 -4.40 6.49
C VAL A 71 16.14 -4.72 5.36
N SER A 72 17.33 -5.18 5.72
CA SER A 72 18.37 -5.58 4.74
C SER A 72 17.91 -6.72 3.82
N ALA A 73 17.22 -7.73 4.36
CA ALA A 73 16.67 -8.82 3.56
C ALA A 73 15.63 -8.33 2.54
N LEU A 74 14.76 -7.40 2.93
CA LEU A 74 13.76 -6.82 2.03
C LEU A 74 14.39 -5.87 1.01
N ARG A 75 15.41 -5.10 1.41
CA ARG A 75 16.22 -4.30 0.51
C ARG A 75 16.86 -5.17 -0.58
N ALA A 76 17.51 -6.26 -0.19
CA ALA A 76 18.14 -7.17 -1.13
C ALA A 76 17.14 -7.85 -2.09
N ARG A 77 15.88 -8.06 -1.67
CA ARG A 77 14.82 -8.54 -2.56
C ARG A 77 14.42 -7.47 -3.57
N LEU A 78 14.26 -6.22 -3.11
CA LEU A 78 13.93 -5.09 -3.97
C LEU A 78 15.00 -4.89 -5.06
N GLU A 79 16.27 -4.91 -4.68
CA GLU A 79 17.40 -4.70 -5.59
C GLU A 79 17.51 -5.75 -6.71
N ARG A 80 16.96 -6.96 -6.48
CA ARG A 80 16.92 -8.03 -7.50
C ARG A 80 15.74 -7.95 -8.43
N CYS A 81 14.83 -6.98 -8.26
CA CYS A 81 13.74 -6.80 -9.19
C CYS A 81 14.28 -6.38 -10.57
N ASP A 82 13.71 -6.95 -11.62
CA ASP A 82 13.97 -6.52 -12.98
C ASP A 82 13.53 -5.06 -13.17
N PRO A 83 14.40 -4.16 -13.68
CA PRO A 83 14.07 -2.74 -13.76
C PRO A 83 12.87 -2.43 -14.65
N VAL A 84 12.70 -3.15 -15.75
CA VAL A 84 11.58 -2.94 -16.69
C VAL A 84 10.26 -3.36 -16.04
N SER A 85 10.23 -4.53 -15.41
CA SER A 85 9.06 -5.03 -14.68
C SER A 85 8.70 -4.14 -13.49
N TYR A 86 9.71 -3.61 -12.79
CA TYR A 86 9.50 -2.66 -11.69
C TYR A 86 8.92 -1.34 -12.20
N ALA A 87 9.46 -0.79 -13.28
CA ALA A 87 8.96 0.43 -13.92
C ALA A 87 7.50 0.27 -14.38
N ALA A 88 7.18 -0.83 -15.06
CA ALA A 88 5.81 -1.13 -15.48
C ALA A 88 4.83 -1.24 -14.29
N SER A 89 5.30 -1.81 -13.16
CA SER A 89 4.51 -1.84 -11.92
C SER A 89 4.28 -0.44 -11.34
N CYS A 90 5.29 0.44 -11.37
CA CYS A 90 5.16 1.84 -10.95
C CYS A 90 4.17 2.61 -11.83
N GLU A 91 4.18 2.39 -13.15
CA GLU A 91 3.23 2.99 -14.08
C GLU A 91 1.79 2.54 -13.80
N ALA A 92 1.60 1.26 -13.53
CA ALA A 92 0.29 0.72 -13.16
C ALA A 92 -0.23 1.35 -11.88
N VAL A 93 0.63 1.52 -10.86
CA VAL A 93 0.30 2.19 -9.60
C VAL A 93 0.01 3.67 -9.81
N ARG A 94 0.83 4.38 -10.58
CA ARG A 94 0.67 5.79 -10.90
C ARG A 94 -0.68 6.15 -11.50
N ASN A 95 -1.20 5.26 -12.35
CA ASN A 95 -2.39 5.52 -13.16
C ASN A 95 -3.70 5.06 -12.51
N ILE A 96 -3.71 4.71 -11.23
CA ILE A 96 -4.94 4.29 -10.55
C ILE A 96 -5.88 5.48 -10.32
N ASP A 97 -7.17 5.23 -10.54
CA ASP A 97 -8.26 6.02 -9.99
C ASP A 97 -9.45 5.10 -9.69
N PHE A 98 -9.61 4.80 -8.41
CA PHE A 98 -10.70 3.95 -7.91
C PHE A 98 -11.81 4.76 -7.22
N ARG A 99 -11.80 6.09 -7.25
CA ARG A 99 -12.76 6.92 -6.51
C ARG A 99 -14.20 6.58 -6.88
N ALA A 100 -14.51 6.57 -8.18
CA ALA A 100 -15.87 6.25 -8.65
C ALA A 100 -16.25 4.79 -8.34
N SER A 101 -15.33 3.84 -8.53
CA SER A 101 -15.60 2.43 -8.26
C SER A 101 -15.71 2.12 -6.76
N ASN A 102 -14.92 2.80 -5.92
CA ASN A 102 -15.01 2.66 -4.47
C ASN A 102 -16.34 3.19 -3.92
N ALA A 103 -16.88 4.29 -4.48
CA ALA A 103 -18.21 4.77 -4.11
C ALA A 103 -19.34 3.79 -4.47
N ALA A 104 -19.09 2.88 -5.41
CA ALA A 104 -20.04 1.83 -5.82
C ALA A 104 -19.75 0.46 -5.18
N LEU A 105 -18.81 0.36 -4.25
CA LEU A 105 -18.54 -0.91 -3.55
C LEU A 105 -19.63 -1.23 -2.53
N HIS A 106 -20.11 -2.47 -2.58
CA HIS A 106 -21.16 -2.98 -1.67
C HIS A 106 -20.66 -4.04 -0.69
N CYS A 107 -19.40 -4.49 -0.82
CA CYS A 107 -18.83 -5.45 0.12
C CYS A 107 -18.16 -4.74 1.30
N PRO A 108 -18.18 -5.32 2.51
CA PRO A 108 -17.44 -4.78 3.65
C PRO A 108 -15.95 -4.61 3.32
N ALA A 109 -15.38 -3.47 3.73
CA ALA A 109 -13.97 -3.13 3.52
C ALA A 109 -13.27 -2.82 4.85
N LEU A 110 -12.13 -3.47 5.09
CA LEU A 110 -11.22 -3.11 6.16
C LEU A 110 -10.06 -2.30 5.55
N VAL A 111 -9.93 -1.04 5.93
CA VAL A 111 -8.81 -0.19 5.56
C VAL A 111 -7.84 -0.12 6.74
N ILE A 112 -6.56 -0.42 6.49
CA ILE A 112 -5.51 -0.36 7.51
C ILE A 112 -4.47 0.66 7.09
N ALA A 113 -4.18 1.63 7.95
CA ALA A 113 -3.19 2.67 7.70
C ALA A 113 -2.08 2.66 8.75
N GLY A 114 -0.84 2.93 8.34
CA GLY A 114 0.26 3.20 9.25
C GLY A 114 0.27 4.67 9.65
N THR A 115 0.36 4.98 10.96
CA THR A 115 0.42 6.37 11.43
C THR A 115 1.72 7.08 11.07
N LEU A 116 2.73 6.32 10.66
CA LEU A 116 4.05 6.80 10.24
C LEU A 116 4.29 6.57 8.73
N ASP A 117 3.23 6.28 7.98
CA ASP A 117 3.31 5.99 6.54
C ASP A 117 3.40 7.30 5.73
N GLU A 118 4.60 7.58 5.22
CA GLU A 118 4.84 8.72 4.32
C GLU A 118 4.55 8.38 2.84
N ALA A 119 4.38 7.10 2.50
CA ALA A 119 4.09 6.69 1.13
C ALA A 119 2.59 6.80 0.81
N THR A 120 1.75 6.38 1.76
CA THR A 120 0.29 6.53 1.72
C THR A 120 -0.20 7.03 3.08
N PRO A 121 -0.10 8.35 3.35
CA PRO A 121 -0.51 8.95 4.62
C PRO A 121 -1.94 8.60 5.01
N VAL A 122 -2.25 8.63 6.30
CA VAL A 122 -3.57 8.26 6.87
C VAL A 122 -4.71 8.98 6.16
N ALA A 123 -4.53 10.24 5.76
CA ALA A 123 -5.53 11.02 5.03
C ALA A 123 -6.00 10.35 3.72
N MET A 124 -5.12 9.59 3.04
CA MET A 124 -5.54 8.83 1.84
C MET A 124 -6.49 7.68 2.19
N SER A 125 -6.28 7.06 3.34
CA SER A 125 -7.15 5.99 3.86
C SER A 125 -8.48 6.56 4.38
N GLU A 126 -8.46 7.71 5.03
CA GLU A 126 -9.66 8.44 5.45
C GLU A 126 -10.53 8.84 4.25
N ALA A 127 -9.90 9.37 3.19
CA ALA A 127 -10.59 9.69 1.95
C ALA A 127 -11.20 8.46 1.26
N MET A 128 -10.55 7.29 1.38
CA MET A 128 -11.08 6.02 0.87
C MET A 128 -12.30 5.55 1.66
N VAL A 129 -12.21 5.56 2.99
CA VAL A 129 -13.32 5.16 3.87
C VAL A 129 -14.53 6.08 3.72
N ALA A 130 -14.31 7.36 3.46
CA ALA A 130 -15.40 8.31 3.22
C ALA A 130 -16.23 7.98 1.95
N LEU A 131 -15.68 7.23 1.00
CA LEU A 131 -16.36 6.84 -0.24
C LEU A 131 -17.03 5.45 -0.15
N ILE A 132 -16.45 4.52 0.59
CA ILE A 132 -16.94 3.13 0.67
C ILE A 132 -17.97 3.03 1.78
N ALA A 133 -19.22 2.70 1.43
CA ALA A 133 -20.36 2.74 2.35
C ALA A 133 -20.19 1.82 3.59
N ASP A 134 -19.60 0.64 3.43
CA ASP A 134 -19.34 -0.33 4.54
C ASP A 134 -17.83 -0.50 4.72
N ALA A 135 -17.15 0.59 5.11
CA ALA A 135 -15.73 0.58 5.39
C ALA A 135 -15.40 0.91 6.84
N GLN A 136 -14.36 0.26 7.36
CA GLN A 136 -13.80 0.51 8.68
C GLN A 136 -12.33 0.88 8.52
N LEU A 137 -11.88 1.97 9.18
CA LEU A 137 -10.49 2.37 9.25
C LEU A 137 -9.87 1.94 10.58
N HIS A 138 -8.72 1.25 10.48
CA HIS A 138 -7.87 0.99 11.63
C HIS A 138 -6.45 1.51 11.38
N THR A 139 -5.85 2.12 12.38
CA THR A 139 -4.47 2.58 12.30
C THR A 139 -3.53 1.71 13.13
N LEU A 140 -2.28 1.59 12.67
CA LEU A 140 -1.21 0.91 13.38
C LEU A 140 0.00 1.85 13.54
N PRO A 141 0.74 1.81 14.66
CA PRO A 141 1.96 2.59 14.83
C PRO A 141 3.10 1.98 13.99
N ALA A 142 3.03 2.18 12.68
CA ALA A 142 3.92 1.62 11.68
C ALA A 142 4.02 2.55 10.47
N ALA A 143 5.06 2.36 9.66
CA ALA A 143 5.15 2.97 8.34
C ALA A 143 4.42 2.10 7.27
N HIS A 144 4.85 2.17 6.02
CA HIS A 144 4.16 1.60 4.87
C HIS A 144 4.03 0.07 4.90
N LEU A 145 5.00 -0.64 5.45
CA LEU A 145 4.93 -2.10 5.59
C LEU A 145 4.40 -2.51 6.98
N SER A 146 3.23 -2.03 7.35
CA SER A 146 2.62 -2.22 8.67
C SER A 146 2.47 -3.69 9.05
N ALA A 147 2.20 -4.58 8.09
CA ALA A 147 2.15 -6.02 8.31
C ALA A 147 3.50 -6.62 8.75
N VAL A 148 4.61 -5.98 8.36
CA VAL A 148 5.97 -6.42 8.75
C VAL A 148 6.36 -5.81 10.10
N GLU A 149 6.01 -4.55 10.33
CA GLU A 149 6.36 -3.85 11.57
C GLU A 149 5.52 -4.29 12.77
N GLN A 150 4.24 -4.58 12.54
CA GLN A 150 3.22 -4.90 13.54
C GLN A 150 2.47 -6.20 13.22
N PRO A 151 3.16 -7.34 13.00
CA PRO A 151 2.53 -8.54 12.47
C PRO A 151 1.42 -9.11 13.36
N ALA A 152 1.58 -9.05 14.68
CA ALA A 152 0.58 -9.56 15.63
C ALA A 152 -0.71 -8.72 15.60
N ALA A 153 -0.58 -7.39 15.63
CA ALA A 153 -1.72 -6.47 15.57
C ALA A 153 -2.41 -6.54 14.20
N PHE A 154 -1.63 -6.57 13.12
CA PHE A 154 -2.15 -6.73 11.77
C PHE A 154 -2.96 -8.03 11.61
N ALA A 155 -2.39 -9.16 12.04
CA ALA A 155 -3.07 -10.45 11.98
C ALA A 155 -4.33 -10.51 12.86
N ARG A 156 -4.35 -9.80 14.00
CA ARG A 156 -5.54 -9.69 14.85
C ARG A 156 -6.67 -8.97 14.10
N LEU A 157 -6.41 -7.83 13.48
CA LEU A 157 -7.39 -7.10 12.68
C LEU A 157 -7.97 -7.96 11.55
N LEU A 158 -7.13 -8.73 10.86
CA LEU A 158 -7.60 -9.66 9.84
C LEU A 158 -8.53 -10.75 10.42
N ARG A 159 -8.14 -11.37 11.53
CA ARG A 159 -8.98 -12.41 12.17
C ARG A 159 -10.32 -11.85 12.64
N GLU A 160 -10.32 -10.67 13.25
CA GLU A 160 -11.56 -10.00 13.70
C GLU A 160 -12.47 -9.66 12.53
N PHE A 161 -11.90 -9.20 11.42
CA PHE A 161 -12.66 -8.83 10.24
C PHE A 161 -13.21 -10.05 9.47
N PHE A 162 -12.40 -11.08 9.27
CA PHE A 162 -12.82 -12.29 8.56
C PHE A 162 -13.58 -13.27 9.45
N GLY A 163 -13.37 -13.29 10.74
CA GLY A 163 -14.06 -14.16 11.68
C GLY A 163 -15.52 -13.78 11.98
N LYS A 164 -15.99 -12.64 11.49
CA LYS A 164 -17.39 -12.18 11.56
C LYS A 164 -18.27 -12.74 10.43
N ILE A 165 -17.99 -13.98 10.01
CA ILE A 165 -18.78 -14.68 8.96
C ILE A 165 -19.86 -15.50 9.61
#